data_ccf4c5ea17e1a5912239889e26741cca
#
_entry.id   ccf4c5ea17e1a5912239889e26741cca
#
_cell.length_a   1.000
_cell.length_b   1.000
_cell.length_c   1.000
_cell.angle_alpha   90.00
_cell.angle_beta   90.00
_cell.angle_gamma   90.00
#
_symmetry.space_group_name_H-M   'P 1'
#
loop_
_entity.id
_entity.type
_entity.pdbx_description
1 polymer ?
#
loop_
_entity_poly.entity_id
_entity_poly.type
_entity_poly.pdbx_seq_one_letter_code
_entity_poly.pdbx_strand_id
1 'polypeptide(L)'
;MNILLTSAGIKMPAIQKEILRLLPKQPSELKLAHVITASRMEANADYVERDRKALQEVGFRVTDIALEDLTPDTAFGELNKFDIIYVQGGNTFYLLKQARACNFEQAVRRFLEDPNKWYIGVSAGSY
;
A
#
# COMPACT_ATOMS: atom_id res chain seq x y z
N MET A 1 -7.80 9.69 10.45
CA MET A 1 -6.94 9.34 9.29
C MET A 1 -5.76 8.53 9.79
N ASN A 2 -5.59 7.31 9.28
CA ASN A 2 -4.58 6.39 9.77
C ASN A 2 -3.48 6.22 8.72
N ILE A 3 -2.35 6.86 8.94
CA ILE A 3 -1.22 6.83 8.01
C ILE A 3 0.03 6.39 8.76
N LEU A 4 0.76 5.42 8.18
CA LEU A 4 2.08 5.02 8.66
C LEU A 4 3.08 5.14 7.52
N LEU A 5 4.15 5.88 7.75
CA LEU A 5 5.22 6.07 6.77
C LEU A 5 6.50 5.40 7.30
N THR A 6 7.18 4.65 6.44
CA THR A 6 8.38 3.92 6.82
C THR A 6 9.40 3.89 5.68
N SER A 7 10.67 3.79 6.02
CA SER A 7 11.75 3.68 5.04
C SER A 7 12.11 2.23 4.72
N ALA A 8 11.77 1.28 5.59
CA ALA A 8 12.23 -0.11 5.49
C ALA A 8 11.10 -1.13 5.28
N GLY A 9 9.85 -0.70 5.40
CA GLY A 9 8.71 -1.58 5.22
C GLY A 9 8.46 -2.51 6.39
N ILE A 10 7.59 -3.49 6.16
CA ILE A 10 7.07 -4.38 7.20
C ILE A 10 8.06 -5.47 7.64
N LYS A 11 9.22 -5.57 7.01
CA LYS A 11 10.23 -6.57 7.37
C LYS A 11 10.79 -6.39 8.76
N MET A 12 10.80 -5.17 9.29
CA MET A 12 11.35 -4.89 10.61
C MET A 12 10.39 -5.38 11.70
N PRO A 13 10.83 -6.26 12.62
CA PRO A 13 9.95 -6.80 13.65
C PRO A 13 9.27 -5.73 14.51
N ALA A 14 9.98 -4.64 14.81
CA ALA A 14 9.41 -3.54 15.59
C ALA A 14 8.23 -2.88 14.86
N ILE A 15 8.35 -2.70 13.53
CA ILE A 15 7.28 -2.13 12.71
C ILE A 15 6.10 -3.08 12.64
N GLN A 16 6.36 -4.39 12.50
CA GLN A 16 5.30 -5.40 12.49
C GLN A 16 4.49 -5.38 13.78
N LYS A 17 5.16 -5.32 14.92
CA LYS A 17 4.50 -5.25 16.23
C LYS A 17 3.62 -4.01 16.35
N GLU A 18 4.14 -2.85 15.93
CA GLU A 18 3.40 -1.60 16.02
C GLU A 18 2.16 -1.62 15.14
N ILE A 19 2.29 -2.13 13.92
CA ILE A 19 1.16 -2.25 13.00
C ILE A 19 0.09 -3.17 13.59
N LEU A 20 0.48 -4.34 14.10
CA LEU A 20 -0.46 -5.30 14.68
C LEU A 20 -1.19 -4.71 15.89
N ARG A 21 -0.48 -3.91 16.70
CA ARG A 21 -1.06 -3.26 17.87
C ARG A 21 -2.12 -2.23 17.48
N LEU A 22 -1.91 -1.51 16.36
CA LEU A 22 -2.76 -0.40 15.95
C LEU A 22 -3.97 -0.84 15.11
N LEU A 23 -3.94 -2.03 14.52
CA LEU A 23 -5.01 -2.50 13.66
C LEU A 23 -6.25 -2.90 14.46
N PRO A 24 -7.47 -2.58 13.97
CA PRO A 24 -8.72 -2.88 14.68
C PRO A 24 -9.10 -4.35 14.64
N LYS A 25 -8.52 -5.14 13.74
CA LYS A 25 -8.85 -6.55 13.52
C LYS A 25 -7.60 -7.38 13.34
N GLN A 26 -7.76 -8.71 13.38
CA GLN A 26 -6.66 -9.61 13.05
C GLN A 26 -6.29 -9.48 11.58
N PRO A 27 -4.99 -9.64 11.22
CA PRO A 27 -4.56 -9.53 9.82
C PRO A 27 -5.32 -10.44 8.86
N SER A 28 -5.70 -11.65 9.29
CA SER A 28 -6.45 -12.59 8.45
C SER A 28 -7.84 -12.09 8.05
N GLU A 29 -8.36 -11.09 8.74
CA GLU A 29 -9.65 -10.47 8.44
C GLU A 29 -9.50 -9.22 7.58
N LEU A 30 -8.27 -8.81 7.26
CA LEU A 30 -7.97 -7.58 6.55
C LEU A 30 -7.46 -7.84 5.14
N LYS A 31 -8.03 -7.13 4.17
CA LYS A 31 -7.60 -7.16 2.78
C LYS A 31 -6.63 -6.01 2.54
N LEU A 32 -5.47 -6.32 1.99
CA LEU A 32 -4.40 -5.36 1.76
C LEU A 32 -4.14 -5.20 0.26
N ALA A 33 -4.23 -3.97 -0.23
CA ALA A 33 -3.82 -3.62 -1.59
C ALA A 33 -2.32 -3.30 -1.59
N HIS A 34 -1.53 -4.15 -2.22
CA HIS A 34 -0.09 -3.96 -2.36
C HIS A 34 0.18 -3.20 -3.66
N VAL A 35 0.38 -1.90 -3.57
CA VAL A 35 0.61 -1.03 -4.73
C VAL A 35 2.07 -1.13 -5.15
N ILE A 36 2.32 -1.80 -6.27
CA ILE A 36 3.66 -2.14 -6.75
C ILE A 36 4.17 -1.22 -7.85
N THR A 37 3.44 -0.15 -8.16
CA THR A 37 3.70 0.72 -9.30
C THR A 37 5.14 1.26 -9.35
N ALA A 38 5.67 1.73 -8.21
CA ALA A 38 7.02 2.31 -8.15
C ALA A 38 8.11 1.30 -8.55
N SER A 39 7.87 0.01 -8.31
CA SER A 39 8.85 -1.05 -8.59
C SER A 39 8.85 -1.50 -10.05
N ARG A 40 7.83 -1.15 -10.83
CA ARG A 40 7.67 -1.66 -12.19
C ARG A 40 8.74 -1.18 -13.16
N MET A 41 9.42 -0.08 -12.83
CA MET A 41 10.53 0.45 -13.62
C MET A 41 11.89 0.00 -13.11
N GLU A 42 11.93 -0.86 -12.10
CA GLU A 42 13.17 -1.36 -11.51
C GLU A 42 13.65 -2.61 -12.25
N ALA A 43 14.99 -2.67 -12.52
CA ALA A 43 15.58 -3.83 -13.18
C ALA A 43 15.57 -5.08 -12.28
N ASN A 44 15.65 -4.87 -10.97
CA ASN A 44 15.60 -5.96 -9.99
C ASN A 44 14.57 -5.60 -8.91
N ALA A 45 13.44 -6.24 -8.95
CA ALA A 45 12.32 -6.00 -8.04
C ALA A 45 12.04 -7.20 -7.13
N ASP A 46 13.06 -8.00 -6.80
CA ASP A 46 12.92 -9.15 -5.90
C ASP A 46 12.39 -8.74 -4.52
N TYR A 47 12.66 -7.49 -4.11
CA TYR A 47 12.17 -6.97 -2.83
C TYR A 47 10.64 -6.88 -2.79
N VAL A 48 9.99 -6.74 -3.93
CA VAL A 48 8.53 -6.71 -4.01
C VAL A 48 7.95 -8.06 -3.57
N GLU A 49 8.51 -9.15 -4.08
CA GLU A 49 8.07 -10.48 -3.71
C GLU A 49 8.38 -10.80 -2.25
N ARG A 50 9.55 -10.37 -1.76
CA ARG A 50 9.92 -10.54 -0.35
C ARG A 50 8.95 -9.80 0.57
N ASP A 51 8.57 -8.58 0.20
CA ASP A 51 7.62 -7.79 1.00
C ASP A 51 6.22 -8.39 0.94
N ARG A 52 5.80 -8.88 -0.23
CA ARG A 52 4.52 -9.58 -0.36
C ARG A 52 4.48 -10.81 0.55
N LYS A 53 5.53 -11.62 0.53
CA LYS A 53 5.62 -12.79 1.39
C LYS A 53 5.61 -12.41 2.86
N ALA A 54 6.32 -11.35 3.25
CA ALA A 54 6.33 -10.87 4.63
C ALA A 54 4.93 -10.44 5.07
N LEU A 55 4.19 -9.73 4.22
CA LEU A 55 2.81 -9.33 4.50
C LEU A 55 1.90 -10.55 4.64
N GLN A 56 2.07 -11.54 3.78
CA GLN A 56 1.28 -12.78 3.84
C GLN A 56 1.61 -13.59 5.09
N GLU A 57 2.87 -13.62 5.50
CA GLU A 57 3.30 -14.32 6.72
C GLU A 57 2.73 -13.68 7.98
N VAL A 58 2.54 -12.36 7.98
CA VAL A 58 1.84 -11.66 9.06
C VAL A 58 0.37 -12.07 9.11
N GLY A 59 -0.20 -12.49 7.98
CA GLY A 59 -1.56 -12.99 7.89
C GLY A 59 -2.49 -12.20 6.98
N PHE A 60 -2.04 -11.09 6.40
CA PHE A 60 -2.87 -10.26 5.53
C PHE A 60 -3.28 -11.00 4.25
N ARG A 61 -4.46 -10.64 3.73
CA ARG A 61 -4.91 -11.07 2.40
C ARG A 61 -4.40 -10.05 1.39
N VAL A 62 -3.29 -10.37 0.72
CA VAL A 62 -2.58 -9.44 -0.14
C VAL A 62 -2.99 -9.58 -1.59
N THR A 63 -3.30 -8.45 -2.24
CA THR A 63 -3.55 -8.37 -3.68
C THR A 63 -2.67 -7.28 -4.27
N ASP A 64 -1.92 -7.60 -5.31
CA ASP A 64 -1.08 -6.62 -6.00
C ASP A 64 -1.97 -5.70 -6.85
N ILE A 65 -1.70 -4.40 -6.76
CA ILE A 65 -2.40 -3.37 -7.53
C ILE A 65 -1.37 -2.54 -8.27
N ALA A 66 -1.61 -2.31 -9.56
CA ALA A 66 -0.84 -1.38 -10.36
C ALA A 66 -1.69 -0.15 -10.67
N LEU A 67 -1.19 1.05 -10.37
CA LEU A 67 -1.93 2.28 -10.62
C LEU A 67 -2.18 2.52 -12.11
N GLU A 68 -1.36 1.92 -12.97
CA GLU A 68 -1.53 1.97 -14.42
C GLU A 68 -2.87 1.39 -14.87
N ASP A 69 -3.44 0.49 -14.08
CA ASP A 69 -4.72 -0.15 -14.39
C ASP A 69 -5.92 0.63 -13.87
N LEU A 70 -5.70 1.75 -13.19
CA LEU A 70 -6.74 2.58 -12.61
C LEU A 70 -6.93 3.87 -13.39
N THR A 71 -8.15 4.40 -13.35
CA THR A 71 -8.50 5.71 -13.91
C THR A 71 -9.03 6.60 -12.79
N PRO A 72 -9.15 7.93 -13.00
CA PRO A 72 -9.76 8.80 -11.98
C PRO A 72 -11.17 8.34 -11.56
N ASP A 73 -11.91 7.74 -12.50
CA ASP A 73 -13.28 7.29 -12.22
C ASP A 73 -13.32 5.95 -11.44
N THR A 74 -12.29 5.11 -11.57
CA THR A 74 -12.29 3.76 -10.97
C THR A 74 -11.42 3.63 -9.73
N ALA A 75 -10.47 4.56 -9.52
CA ALA A 75 -9.46 4.42 -8.48
C ALA A 75 -10.07 4.25 -7.08
N PHE A 76 -10.99 5.12 -6.68
CA PHE A 76 -11.59 5.01 -5.35
C PHE A 76 -12.37 3.70 -5.19
N GLY A 77 -13.19 3.36 -6.18
CA GLY A 77 -14.01 2.13 -6.12
C GLY A 77 -13.17 0.86 -5.98
N GLU A 78 -12.07 0.79 -6.71
CA GLU A 78 -11.17 -0.36 -6.64
C GLU A 78 -10.42 -0.41 -5.31
N LEU A 79 -9.88 0.73 -4.86
CA LEU A 79 -9.12 0.79 -3.60
C LEU A 79 -10.02 0.61 -2.37
N ASN A 80 -11.26 1.05 -2.44
CA ASN A 80 -12.17 0.97 -1.29
C ASN A 80 -12.61 -0.46 -0.95
N LYS A 81 -12.32 -1.42 -1.80
CA LYS A 81 -12.53 -2.85 -1.53
C LYS A 81 -11.57 -3.40 -0.48
N PHE A 82 -10.51 -2.65 -0.17
CA PHE A 82 -9.46 -3.07 0.74
C PHE A 82 -9.57 -2.32 2.07
N ASP A 83 -8.91 -2.86 3.09
CA ASP A 83 -8.83 -2.24 4.42
C ASP A 83 -7.54 -1.46 4.59
N ILE A 84 -6.48 -1.88 3.88
CA ILE A 84 -5.15 -1.27 3.95
C ILE A 84 -4.65 -1.03 2.54
N ILE A 85 -4.08 0.15 2.31
CA ILE A 85 -3.30 0.44 1.10
C ILE A 85 -1.83 0.49 1.51
N TYR A 86 -1.02 -0.44 0.97
CA TYR A 86 0.41 -0.52 1.23
C TYR A 86 1.15 -0.17 -0.06
N VAL A 87 1.81 0.98 -0.09
CA VAL A 87 2.50 1.48 -1.28
C VAL A 87 3.98 1.13 -1.22
N GLN A 88 4.41 0.26 -2.13
CA GLN A 88 5.78 -0.21 -2.25
C GLN A 88 6.71 0.90 -2.72
N GLY A 89 7.93 0.94 -2.18
CA GLY A 89 8.96 1.85 -2.65
C GLY A 89 9.52 1.49 -4.02
N GLY A 90 10.32 2.38 -4.61
CA GLY A 90 10.93 2.21 -5.92
C GLY A 90 11.13 3.55 -6.60
N ASN A 91 10.82 3.63 -7.89
CA ASN A 91 11.01 4.84 -8.67
C ASN A 91 9.95 5.89 -8.32
N THR A 92 10.36 6.97 -7.64
CA THR A 92 9.47 8.03 -7.19
C THR A 92 8.80 8.76 -8.34
N PHE A 93 9.54 9.06 -9.41
CA PHE A 93 8.99 9.81 -10.55
C PHE A 93 7.91 9.00 -11.28
N TYR A 94 8.16 7.72 -11.48
CA TYR A 94 7.18 6.85 -12.12
C TYR A 94 5.92 6.70 -11.27
N LEU A 95 6.10 6.51 -9.95
CA LEU A 95 4.98 6.43 -9.02
C LEU A 95 4.12 7.69 -9.07
N LEU A 96 4.76 8.87 -9.00
CA LEU A 96 4.03 10.14 -9.04
C LEU A 96 3.29 10.34 -10.36
N LYS A 97 3.92 9.95 -11.48
CA LYS A 97 3.28 10.05 -12.79
C LYS A 97 1.99 9.22 -12.84
N GLN A 98 2.04 7.98 -12.39
CA GLN A 98 0.88 7.10 -12.42
C GLN A 98 -0.16 7.52 -11.38
N ALA A 99 0.28 7.99 -10.22
CA ALA A 99 -0.63 8.49 -9.18
C ALA A 99 -1.43 9.71 -9.66
N ARG A 100 -0.78 10.62 -10.38
CA ARG A 100 -1.46 11.77 -10.97
C ARG A 100 -2.43 11.36 -12.07
N ALA A 101 -2.03 10.38 -12.88
CA ALA A 101 -2.87 9.92 -14.00
C ALA A 101 -4.20 9.33 -13.53
N CYS A 102 -4.23 8.65 -12.37
CA CYS A 102 -5.46 8.06 -11.82
C CYS A 102 -6.06 8.87 -10.67
N ASN A 103 -5.48 10.03 -10.34
CA ASN A 103 -5.93 10.88 -9.23
C ASN A 103 -5.88 10.14 -7.88
N PHE A 104 -4.78 9.46 -7.64
CA PHE A 104 -4.58 8.58 -6.48
C PHE A 104 -4.72 9.33 -5.15
N GLU A 105 -4.21 10.55 -5.06
CA GLU A 105 -4.26 11.34 -3.83
C GLU A 105 -5.71 11.53 -3.34
N GLN A 106 -6.60 11.93 -4.25
CA GLN A 106 -8.01 12.10 -3.88
C GLN A 106 -8.67 10.77 -3.50
N ALA A 107 -8.33 9.70 -4.22
CA ALA A 107 -8.85 8.37 -3.91
C ALA A 107 -8.42 7.93 -2.51
N VAL A 108 -7.15 8.16 -2.15
CA VAL A 108 -6.62 7.81 -0.82
C VAL A 108 -7.25 8.67 0.26
N ARG A 109 -7.40 9.98 0.04
CA ARG A 109 -8.04 10.85 1.02
C ARG A 109 -9.46 10.40 1.32
N ARG A 110 -10.20 10.03 0.29
CA ARG A 110 -11.56 9.53 0.43
C ARG A 110 -11.59 8.16 1.12
N PHE A 111 -10.65 7.29 0.78
CA PHE A 111 -10.46 5.98 1.42
C PHE A 111 -10.22 6.14 2.93
N LEU A 112 -9.40 7.11 3.32
CA LEU A 112 -9.03 7.34 4.73
C LEU A 112 -10.09 8.07 5.55
N GLU A 113 -11.21 8.48 4.95
CA GLU A 113 -12.36 8.99 5.70
C GLU A 113 -12.96 7.91 6.60
N ASP A 114 -12.80 6.63 6.24
CA ASP A 114 -13.20 5.51 7.07
C ASP A 114 -12.14 5.30 8.18
N PRO A 115 -12.51 5.41 9.47
CA PRO A 115 -11.55 5.31 10.57
C PRO A 115 -10.95 3.91 10.74
N ASN A 116 -11.50 2.90 10.07
CA ASN A 116 -10.99 1.53 10.13
C ASN A 116 -9.98 1.22 9.03
N LYS A 117 -9.70 2.17 8.16
CA LYS A 117 -8.79 1.97 7.03
C LYS A 117 -7.44 2.64 7.25
N TRP A 118 -6.40 2.06 6.63
CA TRP A 118 -5.02 2.47 6.84
C TRP A 118 -4.27 2.65 5.53
N TYR A 119 -3.37 3.61 5.51
CA TYR A 119 -2.38 3.80 4.45
C TYR A 119 -0.98 3.57 5.02
N ILE A 120 -0.21 2.71 4.38
CA ILE A 120 1.18 2.45 4.76
C ILE A 120 2.05 2.77 3.54
N GLY A 121 2.91 3.76 3.68
CA GLY A 121 3.85 4.15 2.62
C GLY A 121 5.27 3.73 2.97
N VAL A 122 5.96 3.14 2.00
CA VAL A 122 7.33 2.67 2.15
C VAL A 122 8.22 3.43 1.21
N SER A 123 9.23 4.14 1.74
CA SER A 123 10.19 4.91 0.96
C SER A 123 9.47 5.85 -0.03
N ALA A 124 9.51 5.58 -1.33
CA ALA A 124 8.84 6.42 -2.35
C ALA A 124 7.33 6.53 -2.10
N GLY A 125 6.71 5.51 -1.54
CA GLY A 125 5.28 5.54 -1.18
C GLY A 125 4.94 6.48 -0.04
N SER A 126 5.95 7.02 0.65
CA SER A 126 5.77 8.00 1.73
C SER A 126 5.57 9.42 1.24
N TYR A 127 5.77 9.67 -0.03
CA TYR A 127 5.66 11.02 -0.60
C TYR A 127 4.26 11.42 -1.02
#